data_e093f2f83edcd920be3c1e0426806041
#
_entry.id   e093f2f83edcd920be3c1e0426806041
#
_cell.length_a   1.000
_cell.length_b   1.000
_cell.length_c   1.000
_cell.angle_alpha   90.00
_cell.angle_beta   90.00
_cell.angle_gamma   90.00
#
_symmetry.space_group_name_H-M   'P 1'
#
loop_
_entity.id
_entity.type
_entity.pdbx_description
1 polymer ?
#
loop_
_entity_poly.entity_id
_entity_poly.type
_entity_poly.pdbx_seq_one_letter_code
_entity_poly.pdbx_strand_id
1 'polypeptide(L)'
;MSAFLILVSMKRFDKHIFICENKRPEGHPRGCCAEKGSAEIREHFKARLKELGLNADIRANGAGCLDACEFGVSIVIYPEQIWYGAVSKNDVEEIIQSHVINNIPVERLLITHPRYNKDASKD
;
A
#
# COMPACT_ATOMS: atom_id res chain seq x y z
N MET A 1 17.07 25.73 13.62
CA MET A 1 16.35 24.67 12.91
C MET A 1 14.97 24.50 13.52
N SER A 2 13.95 24.40 12.70
CA SER A 2 12.58 24.26 13.21
C SER A 2 12.31 22.85 13.74
N ALA A 3 11.35 22.74 14.64
CA ALA A 3 10.92 21.43 15.16
C ALA A 3 10.43 20.52 14.01
N PHE A 4 9.84 21.09 12.98
CA PHE A 4 9.38 20.35 11.81
C PHE A 4 10.53 19.62 11.12
N LEU A 5 11.65 20.29 10.91
CA LEU A 5 12.80 19.67 10.27
C LEU A 5 13.37 18.53 11.12
N ILE A 6 13.37 18.67 12.43
CA ILE A 6 13.82 17.61 13.33
C ILE A 6 12.93 16.37 13.20
N LEU A 7 11.60 16.57 13.16
CA LEU A 7 10.66 15.46 13.02
C LEU A 7 10.83 14.73 11.70
N VAL A 8 11.05 15.47 10.60
CA VAL A 8 11.27 14.86 9.28
C VAL A 8 12.54 14.02 9.29
N SER A 9 13.62 14.51 9.91
CA SER A 9 14.88 13.78 9.95
C SER A 9 14.85 12.55 10.87
N MET A 10 13.83 12.40 11.70
CA MET A 10 13.64 11.23 12.56
C MET A 10 12.84 10.12 11.92
N LYS A 11 12.37 10.33 10.69
CA LYS A 11 11.63 9.34 9.92
C LYS A 11 12.54 8.15 9.60
N ARG A 12 12.08 6.94 9.93
CA ARG A 12 12.88 5.73 9.72
C ARG A 12 12.89 5.28 8.26
N PHE A 13 11.75 5.36 7.59
CA PHE A 13 11.62 4.96 6.20
C PHE A 13 11.06 6.10 5.37
N ASP A 14 11.49 6.20 4.11
CA ASP A 14 10.94 7.18 3.20
C ASP A 14 9.50 6.84 2.83
N LYS A 15 9.21 5.56 2.66
CA LYS A 15 7.85 5.07 2.45
C LYS A 15 7.63 3.77 3.19
N HIS A 16 6.41 3.56 3.62
CA HIS A 16 6.01 2.34 4.29
C HIS A 16 4.74 1.81 3.62
N ILE A 17 4.85 0.62 3.05
CA ILE A 17 3.78 -0.02 2.30
C ILE A 17 3.16 -1.10 3.18
N PHE A 18 1.86 -0.97 3.46
CA PHE A 18 1.12 -1.97 4.24
C PHE A 18 0.18 -2.73 3.32
N ILE A 19 0.32 -4.04 3.29
CA ILE A 19 -0.51 -4.94 2.47
C ILE A 19 -1.42 -5.70 3.41
N CYS A 20 -2.73 -5.57 3.23
CA CYS A 20 -3.71 -6.25 4.07
C CYS A 20 -3.60 -7.76 3.86
N GLU A 21 -3.40 -8.50 4.94
CA GLU A 21 -3.34 -9.96 4.92
C GLU A 21 -4.39 -10.58 5.82
N ASN A 22 -5.43 -9.83 6.14
CA ASN A 22 -6.48 -10.32 7.01
C ASN A 22 -7.19 -11.54 6.39
N LYS A 23 -7.35 -12.59 7.20
CA LYS A 23 -8.02 -13.81 6.78
C LYS A 23 -9.37 -13.90 7.49
N ARG A 24 -10.45 -14.04 6.72
CA ARG A 24 -11.79 -14.20 7.24
C ARG A 24 -12.30 -15.60 6.93
N PRO A 25 -13.36 -16.06 7.62
CA PRO A 25 -13.97 -17.34 7.28
C PRO A 25 -14.38 -17.40 5.83
N GLU A 26 -14.24 -18.57 5.22
CA GLU A 26 -14.64 -18.79 3.84
C GLU A 26 -16.11 -18.38 3.65
N GLY A 27 -16.39 -17.70 2.53
CA GLY A 27 -17.73 -17.23 2.23
C GLY A 27 -18.15 -15.95 2.93
N HIS A 28 -17.22 -15.29 3.66
CA HIS A 28 -17.54 -14.01 4.29
C HIS A 28 -17.93 -12.98 3.22
N PRO A 29 -19.02 -12.20 3.44
CA PRO A 29 -19.49 -11.25 2.41
C PRO A 29 -18.46 -10.24 1.91
N ARG A 30 -17.52 -9.82 2.78
CA ARG A 30 -16.48 -8.89 2.39
C ARG A 30 -15.28 -9.55 1.71
N GLY A 31 -15.23 -10.91 1.78
CA GLY A 31 -14.05 -11.63 1.35
C GLY A 31 -12.86 -11.34 2.27
N CYS A 32 -11.67 -11.74 1.87
CA CYS A 32 -10.47 -11.36 2.60
C CYS A 32 -9.28 -11.23 1.66
N CYS A 33 -8.35 -10.34 2.03
CA CYS A 33 -7.17 -10.09 1.20
C CYS A 33 -6.24 -11.31 1.13
N ALA A 34 -6.21 -12.13 2.19
CA ALA A 34 -5.40 -13.35 2.18
C ALA A 34 -5.84 -14.30 1.07
N GLU A 35 -7.15 -14.48 0.87
CA GLU A 35 -7.68 -15.33 -0.20
C GLU A 35 -7.41 -14.75 -1.58
N LYS A 36 -7.25 -13.44 -1.67
CA LYS A 36 -7.00 -12.72 -2.92
C LYS A 36 -5.52 -12.65 -3.29
N GLY A 37 -4.66 -13.35 -2.53
CA GLY A 37 -3.23 -13.47 -2.86
C GLY A 37 -2.32 -12.42 -2.27
N SER A 38 -2.72 -11.80 -1.15
CA SER A 38 -1.95 -10.72 -0.53
C SER A 38 -0.53 -11.14 -0.11
N ALA A 39 -0.35 -12.38 0.36
CA ALA A 39 0.96 -12.85 0.78
C ALA A 39 1.96 -12.87 -0.38
N GLU A 40 1.52 -13.32 -1.56
CA GLU A 40 2.36 -13.33 -2.75
C GLU A 40 2.70 -11.90 -3.20
N ILE A 41 1.73 -11.00 -3.09
CA ILE A 41 1.92 -9.59 -3.43
C ILE A 41 2.96 -8.97 -2.51
N ARG A 42 2.87 -9.23 -1.19
CA ARG A 42 3.86 -8.75 -0.22
C ARG A 42 5.25 -9.26 -0.56
N GLU A 43 5.39 -10.54 -0.82
CA GLU A 43 6.69 -11.12 -1.13
C GLU A 43 7.27 -10.53 -2.42
N HIS A 44 6.42 -10.27 -3.40
CA HIS A 44 6.85 -9.65 -4.65
C HIS A 44 7.37 -8.23 -4.42
N PHE A 45 6.67 -7.42 -3.60
CA PHE A 45 7.15 -6.10 -3.22
C PHE A 45 8.52 -6.17 -2.55
N LYS A 46 8.67 -7.06 -1.57
CA LYS A 46 9.94 -7.21 -0.85
C LYS A 46 11.08 -7.59 -1.77
N ALA A 47 10.86 -8.56 -2.66
CA ALA A 47 11.88 -9.04 -3.58
C ALA A 47 12.32 -7.93 -4.52
N ARG A 48 11.37 -7.19 -5.11
CA ARG A 48 11.70 -6.11 -6.04
C ARG A 48 12.40 -4.94 -5.36
N LEU A 49 11.96 -4.57 -4.16
CA LEU A 49 12.61 -3.49 -3.42
C LEU A 49 14.06 -3.85 -3.10
N LYS A 50 14.31 -5.10 -2.75
CA LYS A 50 15.67 -5.58 -2.50
C LYS A 50 16.51 -5.57 -3.77
N GLU A 51 15.97 -6.05 -4.88
CA GLU A 51 16.67 -6.05 -6.17
C GLU A 51 17.05 -4.65 -6.63
N LEU A 52 16.20 -3.67 -6.33
CA LEU A 52 16.41 -2.28 -6.70
C LEU A 52 17.27 -1.52 -5.70
N GLY A 53 17.69 -2.16 -4.62
CA GLY A 53 18.49 -1.52 -3.58
C GLY A 53 17.72 -0.53 -2.72
N LEU A 54 16.39 -0.63 -2.67
CA LEU A 54 15.54 0.31 -1.96
C LEU A 54 15.08 -0.19 -0.59
N ASN A 55 15.40 -1.42 -0.24
CA ASN A 55 14.87 -2.06 0.96
C ASN A 55 15.33 -1.46 2.30
N ALA A 56 16.35 -0.60 2.28
CA ALA A 56 16.78 0.13 3.47
C ALA A 56 15.87 1.33 3.77
N ASP A 57 15.33 1.95 2.73
CA ASP A 57 14.55 3.19 2.85
C ASP A 57 13.06 3.00 2.62
N ILE A 58 12.67 1.88 2.02
CA ILE A 58 11.27 1.56 1.72
C ILE A 58 10.95 0.20 2.34
N ARG A 59 9.91 0.17 3.14
CA ARG A 59 9.51 -1.09 3.79
C ARG A 59 8.14 -1.54 3.32
N ALA A 60 8.02 -2.84 3.02
CA ALA A 60 6.75 -3.48 2.69
C ALA A 60 6.43 -4.52 3.76
N ASN A 61 5.29 -4.38 4.41
CA ASN A 61 4.87 -5.29 5.47
C ASN A 61 3.45 -5.80 5.22
N GLY A 62 3.20 -7.03 5.67
CA GLY A 62 1.84 -7.50 5.86
C GLY A 62 1.23 -6.77 7.05
N ALA A 63 -0.07 -6.55 6.99
CA ALA A 63 -0.83 -5.92 8.06
C ALA A 63 -2.08 -6.75 8.34
N GLY A 64 -2.69 -6.52 9.50
CA GLY A 64 -4.03 -7.04 9.77
C GLY A 64 -5.06 -6.34 8.91
N CYS A 65 -6.33 -6.42 9.30
CA CYS A 65 -7.39 -5.80 8.52
C CYS A 65 -7.20 -4.29 8.40
N LEU A 66 -7.16 -3.78 7.16
CA LEU A 66 -7.11 -2.35 6.88
C LEU A 66 -8.51 -1.78 6.66
N ASP A 67 -9.54 -2.59 6.92
CA ASP A 67 -10.96 -2.23 6.76
C ASP A 67 -11.33 -1.86 5.32
N ALA A 68 -10.67 -2.48 4.36
CA ALA A 68 -10.94 -2.27 2.94
C ALA A 68 -10.95 -3.59 2.16
N CYS A 69 -11.33 -4.71 2.82
CA CYS A 69 -11.27 -6.04 2.23
C CYS A 69 -12.18 -6.20 1.01
N GLU A 70 -13.30 -5.48 0.97
CA GLU A 70 -14.22 -5.49 -0.16
C GLU A 70 -13.60 -4.93 -1.43
N PHE A 71 -12.53 -4.15 -1.30
CA PHE A 71 -11.79 -3.57 -2.43
C PHE A 71 -10.45 -4.28 -2.68
N GLY A 72 -10.21 -5.39 -1.97
CA GLY A 72 -8.88 -6.02 -1.90
C GLY A 72 -8.43 -6.74 -3.19
N VAL A 73 -7.15 -7.05 -3.32
CA VAL A 73 -6.13 -6.82 -2.25
C VAL A 73 -5.97 -5.31 -2.05
N SER A 74 -6.04 -4.88 -0.78
CA SER A 74 -5.91 -3.46 -0.47
C SER A 74 -4.53 -3.16 0.11
N ILE A 75 -4.00 -2.00 -0.28
CA ILE A 75 -2.67 -1.54 0.11
C ILE A 75 -2.76 -0.06 0.47
N VAL A 76 -2.07 0.35 1.54
CA VAL A 76 -1.91 1.76 1.85
C VAL A 76 -0.42 2.10 1.91
N ILE A 77 -0.04 3.24 1.36
CA ILE A 77 1.36 3.68 1.33
C ILE A 77 1.47 5.01 2.08
N TYR A 78 2.31 5.02 3.12
CA TYR A 78 2.64 6.21 3.88
C TYR A 78 3.99 6.77 3.42
N PRO A 79 4.27 8.06 3.56
CA PRO A 79 3.49 9.03 4.33
C PRO A 79 2.30 9.64 3.59
N GLU A 80 2.15 9.42 2.28
CA GLU A 80 1.10 10.05 1.49
C GLU A 80 -0.30 9.57 1.88
N GLN A 81 -0.39 8.38 2.48
CA GLN A 81 -1.66 7.75 2.87
C GLN A 81 -2.55 7.49 1.65
N ILE A 82 -1.94 6.95 0.59
CA ILE A 82 -2.64 6.60 -0.64
C ILE A 82 -3.15 5.17 -0.54
N TRP A 83 -4.44 4.97 -0.81
CA TRP A 83 -5.10 3.67 -0.73
C TRP A 83 -5.32 3.08 -2.12
N TYR A 84 -4.79 1.89 -2.33
CA TYR A 84 -4.98 1.12 -3.56
C TYR A 84 -5.87 -0.08 -3.31
N GLY A 85 -6.72 -0.42 -4.29
CA GLY A 85 -7.57 -1.59 -4.23
C GLY A 85 -7.43 -2.46 -5.46
N ALA A 86 -7.95 -3.69 -5.37
CA ALA A 86 -7.91 -4.67 -6.45
C ALA A 86 -6.50 -4.87 -7.02
N VAL A 87 -5.49 -4.78 -6.16
CA VAL A 87 -4.10 -4.90 -6.59
C VAL A 87 -3.78 -6.36 -6.92
N SER A 88 -3.19 -6.59 -8.09
CA SER A 88 -2.71 -7.90 -8.50
C SER A 88 -1.18 -7.93 -8.46
N LYS A 89 -0.63 -9.14 -8.60
CA LYS A 89 0.81 -9.32 -8.65
C LYS A 89 1.44 -8.51 -9.79
N ASN A 90 0.73 -8.40 -10.92
CA ASN A 90 1.22 -7.66 -12.07
C ASN A 90 1.27 -6.15 -11.84
N ASP A 91 0.52 -5.64 -10.85
CA ASP A 91 0.48 -4.21 -10.57
C ASP A 91 1.63 -3.74 -9.68
N VAL A 92 2.34 -4.68 -9.03
CA VAL A 92 3.41 -4.35 -8.08
C VAL A 92 4.50 -3.51 -8.73
N GLU A 93 4.95 -3.91 -9.91
CA GLU A 93 6.03 -3.19 -10.59
C GLU A 93 5.60 -1.76 -10.95
N GLU A 94 4.38 -1.58 -11.42
CA GLU A 94 3.88 -0.25 -11.74
C GLU A 94 3.81 0.64 -10.50
N ILE A 95 3.35 0.10 -9.38
CA ILE A 95 3.30 0.84 -8.11
C ILE A 95 4.70 1.26 -7.69
N ILE A 96 5.67 0.35 -7.80
CA ILE A 96 7.06 0.66 -7.43
C ILE A 96 7.63 1.75 -8.32
N GLN A 97 7.55 1.58 -9.64
CA GLN A 97 8.15 2.53 -10.58
C GLN A 97 7.48 3.90 -10.55
N SER A 98 6.16 3.94 -10.47
CA SER A 98 5.43 5.19 -10.50
C SER A 98 5.33 5.87 -9.13
N HIS A 99 4.82 5.17 -8.14
CA HIS A 99 4.56 5.79 -6.84
C HIS A 99 5.79 5.79 -5.93
N VAL A 100 6.45 4.64 -5.78
CA VAL A 100 7.56 4.52 -4.82
C VAL A 100 8.77 5.33 -5.29
N ILE A 101 9.14 5.22 -6.54
CA ILE A 101 10.35 5.88 -7.08
C ILE A 101 10.06 7.31 -7.51
N ASN A 102 8.98 7.54 -8.24
CA ASN A 102 8.69 8.84 -8.84
C ASN A 102 7.65 9.67 -8.10
N ASN A 103 7.07 9.15 -7.03
CA ASN A 103 6.06 9.83 -6.21
C ASN A 103 4.77 10.20 -6.99
N ILE A 104 4.45 9.41 -8.01
CA ILE A 104 3.23 9.61 -8.82
C ILE A 104 2.28 8.44 -8.55
N PRO A 105 1.15 8.67 -7.85
CA PRO A 105 0.19 7.59 -7.57
C PRO A 105 -0.33 6.93 -8.84
N VAL A 106 -0.63 5.64 -8.75
CA VAL A 106 -1.20 4.87 -9.86
C VAL A 106 -2.71 5.06 -9.84
N GLU A 107 -3.22 6.01 -10.62
CA GLU A 107 -4.62 6.43 -10.56
C GLU A 107 -5.63 5.30 -10.78
N ARG A 108 -5.35 4.39 -11.71
CA ARG A 108 -6.29 3.29 -12.02
C ARG A 108 -6.53 2.34 -10.85
N LEU A 109 -5.64 2.34 -9.86
CA LEU A 109 -5.75 1.45 -8.70
C LEU A 109 -6.30 2.15 -7.45
N LEU A 110 -6.47 3.47 -7.49
CA LEU A 110 -6.96 4.21 -6.32
C LEU A 110 -8.35 3.76 -5.90
N ILE A 111 -8.53 3.59 -4.59
CA ILE A 111 -9.87 3.41 -4.04
C ILE A 111 -10.50 4.79 -4.00
N THR A 112 -11.46 5.03 -4.89
CA THR A 112 -12.06 6.36 -5.04
C THR A 112 -13.24 6.61 -4.10
N HIS A 113 -13.63 5.59 -3.34
CA HIS A 113 -14.72 5.75 -2.36
C HIS A 113 -14.29 6.79 -1.31
N PRO A 114 -15.17 7.79 -1.00
CA PRO A 114 -14.79 8.89 -0.08
C PRO A 114 -14.33 8.43 1.30
N ARG A 115 -14.75 7.26 1.74
CA ARG A 115 -14.35 6.68 3.01
C ARG A 115 -12.84 6.42 3.08
N TYR A 116 -12.19 6.14 1.94
CA TYR A 116 -10.76 5.79 1.88
C TYR A 116 -9.94 6.86 1.17
N ASN A 117 -10.59 7.82 0.53
CA ASN A 117 -9.91 8.89 -0.18
C ASN A 117 -10.75 10.16 -0.06
N LYS A 118 -10.46 10.95 0.95
CA LYS A 118 -11.24 12.18 1.22
C LYS A 118 -11.19 13.17 0.06
N ASP A 119 -10.08 13.21 -0.67
CA ASP A 119 -9.95 14.15 -1.78
C ASP A 119 -10.86 13.79 -2.94
N ALA A 120 -11.21 12.52 -3.11
CA ALA A 120 -12.12 12.09 -4.16
C ALA A 120 -13.55 12.65 -3.97
N SER A 121 -13.93 12.99 -2.72
CA SER A 121 -15.27 13.51 -2.43
C SER A 121 -15.41 15.01 -2.67
N LYS A 122 -14.32 15.70 -2.98
CA LYS A 122 -14.31 17.15 -3.15
C LYS A 122 -14.56 17.59 -4.60
N ASP A 123 -14.56 16.65 -5.51
CA ASP A 123 -14.76 16.94 -6.95
C ASP A 123 -16.23 16.71 -7.42
#